data_9f77c364d0dff129ef52110de2a86d98
#
_entry.id   9f77c364d0dff129ef52110de2a86d98
#
_cell.length_a   1.000
_cell.length_b   1.000
_cell.length_c   1.000
_cell.angle_alpha   90.00
_cell.angle_beta   90.00
_cell.angle_gamma   90.00
#
_symmetry.space_group_name_H-M   'P 1'
#
loop_
_entity.id
_entity.type
_entity.pdbx_description
1 polymer ?
#
loop_
_entity_poly.entity_id
_entity_poly.type
_entity_poly.pdbx_seq_one_letter_code
_entity_poly.pdbx_strand_id
1 'polypeptide(L)'
;MRCILKSTLIDNINIKKIATVLFYIVAFTLILGYIIIPLLNTIRSSFNTSEGYNINNYIQYFANKSNLIVIKNTFFLGIMTVLICGIIGTILAFYTSLVDIKNKKFLHTLLLSPMMVPGVIIVISFIQLYGESGIITKAIQIFFGLENIPFKFNGIKGILFVHAYTQYVYFYLNVSVALKYLDASTIEAARSFGASKVKIFFTIILPSILPAILSSSIVTFISGISSFSAPNLIGGKFRVLSTQILLSKANNHMHIASVQVVILLIMGLSMLLLIRYYEKKYSMATSLRSVSLKPIKLNNKLVKLALNLLIITIVTLILLPIIAIFVLSFVKPGSWMVEIFPKEYSLGNYIKLATKPRVLQPFKNSIFMSIITVLAGVAISLPIAFIISKKKSNLNSLLEVTAMLPWAMPASTIAINLINTFNVKNVFAFNQVLIGRYWILPIAYIITIVPLMLRTNLIALYKFNNDLEDASKSLGAGSIRTFFKITVPIIMPAVISGASVAFIRTLGEYTMSALLYGVSNRPLSIAMVNAMQEFDIGLSMAYGVITILICTTVTTLLNRKSL
;
A
#
# COMPACT_ATOMS: atom_id res chain seq x y z
N MET A 1 50.20 -30.99 -7.66
CA MET A 1 48.75 -31.04 -7.30
C MET A 1 48.35 -30.11 -6.14
N ARG A 2 49.06 -30.03 -5.00
CA ARG A 2 48.76 -29.09 -3.88
C ARG A 2 48.90 -27.59 -4.24
N CYS A 3 49.82 -27.19 -5.13
CA CYS A 3 49.96 -25.78 -5.55
C CYS A 3 48.84 -25.31 -6.48
N ILE A 4 48.35 -26.15 -7.39
CA ILE A 4 47.22 -25.81 -8.30
C ILE A 4 45.92 -25.71 -7.53
N LEU A 5 45.67 -26.57 -6.53
CA LEU A 5 44.52 -26.48 -5.64
C LEU A 5 44.53 -25.23 -4.73
N LYS A 6 45.73 -24.76 -4.33
CA LYS A 6 45.86 -23.53 -3.54
C LYS A 6 45.65 -22.27 -4.38
N SER A 7 46.11 -22.21 -5.62
CA SER A 7 45.88 -21.08 -6.52
C SER A 7 44.40 -20.96 -6.89
N THR A 8 43.72 -22.05 -7.25
CA THR A 8 42.28 -22.06 -7.57
C THR A 8 41.39 -21.74 -6.36
N LEU A 9 41.79 -22.07 -5.13
CA LEU A 9 41.09 -21.68 -3.89
C LEU A 9 41.27 -20.20 -3.57
N ILE A 10 42.49 -19.66 -3.76
CA ILE A 10 42.79 -18.24 -3.53
C ILE A 10 42.07 -17.37 -4.56
N ASP A 11 42.07 -17.78 -5.84
CA ASP A 11 41.35 -17.09 -6.92
C ASP A 11 39.81 -17.09 -6.68
N ASN A 12 39.23 -18.21 -6.25
CA ASN A 12 37.82 -18.30 -5.92
C ASN A 12 37.41 -17.45 -4.69
N ILE A 13 38.31 -17.30 -3.70
CA ILE A 13 38.06 -16.45 -2.53
C ILE A 13 38.12 -14.97 -2.93
N ASN A 14 39.05 -14.57 -3.79
CA ASN A 14 39.18 -13.21 -4.29
C ASN A 14 37.98 -12.83 -5.17
N ILE A 15 37.52 -13.69 -6.07
CA ILE A 15 36.37 -13.45 -6.94
C ILE A 15 35.08 -13.27 -6.09
N LYS A 16 34.86 -14.08 -5.07
CA LYS A 16 33.70 -13.93 -4.17
C LYS A 16 33.72 -12.62 -3.40
N LYS A 17 34.88 -12.19 -2.89
CA LYS A 17 35.03 -10.90 -2.21
C LYS A 17 34.78 -9.75 -3.17
N ILE A 18 35.32 -9.77 -4.36
CA ILE A 18 35.13 -8.76 -5.41
C ILE A 18 33.68 -8.68 -5.80
N ALA A 19 33.00 -9.79 -6.05
CA ALA A 19 31.58 -9.84 -6.38
C ALA A 19 30.71 -9.25 -5.27
N THR A 20 31.03 -9.53 -4.00
CA THR A 20 30.31 -8.98 -2.86
C THR A 20 30.51 -7.47 -2.74
N VAL A 21 31.75 -6.99 -2.89
CA VAL A 21 32.06 -5.55 -2.87
C VAL A 21 31.34 -4.83 -4.02
N LEU A 22 31.40 -5.37 -5.23
CA LEU A 22 30.71 -4.82 -6.40
C LEU A 22 29.19 -4.74 -6.16
N PHE A 23 28.60 -5.78 -5.57
CA PHE A 23 27.19 -5.77 -5.21
C PHE A 23 26.83 -4.63 -4.24
N TYR A 24 27.62 -4.43 -3.17
CA TYR A 24 27.38 -3.31 -2.25
C TYR A 24 27.52 -1.96 -2.96
N ILE A 25 28.53 -1.79 -3.83
CA ILE A 25 28.70 -0.56 -4.61
C ILE A 25 27.45 -0.31 -5.45
N VAL A 26 26.97 -1.29 -6.20
CA VAL A 26 25.76 -1.15 -7.04
C VAL A 26 24.53 -0.85 -6.18
N ALA A 27 24.30 -1.61 -5.10
CA ALA A 27 23.16 -1.43 -4.23
C ALA A 27 23.13 -0.03 -3.58
N PHE A 28 24.27 0.40 -3.01
CA PHE A 28 24.36 1.74 -2.42
C PHE A 28 24.29 2.85 -3.46
N THR A 29 24.85 2.66 -4.66
CA THR A 29 24.74 3.63 -5.76
C THR A 29 23.28 3.84 -6.17
N LEU A 30 22.49 2.75 -6.29
CA LEU A 30 21.06 2.85 -6.58
C LEU A 30 20.30 3.55 -5.44
N ILE A 31 20.57 3.19 -4.18
CA ILE A 31 19.93 3.81 -3.01
C ILE A 31 20.31 5.30 -2.92
N LEU A 32 21.58 5.62 -3.06
CA LEU A 32 22.05 7.01 -3.04
C LEU A 32 21.45 7.82 -4.17
N GLY A 33 21.49 7.32 -5.40
CA GLY A 33 21.06 8.05 -6.60
C GLY A 33 19.55 8.29 -6.67
N TYR A 34 18.74 7.32 -6.22
CA TYR A 34 17.30 7.37 -6.42
C TYR A 34 16.48 7.58 -5.13
N ILE A 35 17.10 7.47 -3.95
CA ILE A 35 16.41 7.65 -2.66
C ILE A 35 17.04 8.80 -1.86
N ILE A 36 18.33 8.71 -1.53
CA ILE A 36 18.95 9.65 -0.60
C ILE A 36 19.18 11.03 -1.23
N ILE A 37 19.82 11.08 -2.40
CA ILE A 37 20.09 12.35 -3.10
C ILE A 37 18.79 13.08 -3.46
N PRO A 38 17.75 12.43 -4.02
CA PRO A 38 16.46 13.06 -4.24
C PRO A 38 15.81 13.63 -2.97
N LEU A 39 15.91 12.93 -1.85
CA LEU A 39 15.43 13.42 -0.56
C LEU A 39 16.21 14.67 -0.12
N LEU A 40 17.53 14.62 -0.17
CA LEU A 40 18.39 15.75 0.18
C LEU A 40 18.15 16.96 -0.72
N ASN A 41 17.98 16.77 -2.02
CA ASN A 41 17.65 17.83 -2.96
C ASN A 41 16.30 18.49 -2.65
N THR A 42 15.30 17.71 -2.21
CA THR A 42 14.02 18.27 -1.79
C THR A 42 14.15 19.06 -0.49
N ILE A 43 14.89 18.56 0.49
CA ILE A 43 15.19 19.30 1.71
C ILE A 43 15.92 20.58 1.35
N ARG A 44 16.95 20.53 0.50
CA ARG A 44 17.67 21.71 0.03
C ARG A 44 16.75 22.72 -0.67
N SER A 45 15.88 22.22 -1.57
CA SER A 45 14.90 23.05 -2.29
C SER A 45 13.92 23.75 -1.36
N SER A 46 13.56 23.15 -0.22
CA SER A 46 12.65 23.77 0.75
C SER A 46 13.25 25.00 1.47
N PHE A 47 14.57 25.09 1.54
CA PHE A 47 15.30 26.25 2.08
C PHE A 47 15.72 27.26 1.01
N ASN A 48 15.54 26.94 -0.29
CA ASN A 48 15.97 27.81 -1.37
C ASN A 48 14.96 28.95 -1.58
N THR A 49 15.42 30.18 -1.43
CA THR A 49 14.66 31.42 -1.61
C THR A 49 15.35 32.32 -2.64
N SER A 50 14.72 33.44 -3.04
CA SER A 50 15.33 34.45 -3.91
C SER A 50 16.59 35.07 -3.35
N GLU A 51 16.72 35.07 -2.01
CA GLU A 51 17.86 35.66 -1.24
C GLU A 51 18.93 34.61 -0.86
N GLY A 52 18.81 33.36 -1.39
CA GLY A 52 19.68 32.23 -1.07
C GLY A 52 19.04 31.21 -0.13
N TYR A 53 19.86 30.43 0.58
CA TYR A 53 19.36 29.38 1.49
C TYR A 53 19.03 29.95 2.86
N ASN A 54 17.74 30.03 3.20
CA ASN A 54 17.26 30.47 4.51
C ASN A 54 15.94 29.81 4.89
N ILE A 55 15.41 30.10 6.08
CA ILE A 55 14.17 29.53 6.59
C ILE A 55 12.91 30.32 6.20
N ASN A 56 13.01 31.34 5.39
CA ASN A 56 11.90 32.25 5.07
C ASN A 56 10.71 31.52 4.42
N ASN A 57 10.96 30.51 3.59
CA ASN A 57 9.88 29.68 3.03
C ASN A 57 9.02 29.03 4.12
N TYR A 58 9.64 28.57 5.20
CA TYR A 58 8.93 27.99 6.35
C TYR A 58 8.21 29.05 7.15
N ILE A 59 8.84 30.19 7.42
CA ILE A 59 8.22 31.31 8.15
C ILE A 59 6.97 31.78 7.41
N GLN A 60 7.07 32.03 6.11
CA GLN A 60 5.93 32.44 5.27
C GLN A 60 4.86 31.36 5.21
N TYR A 61 5.26 30.09 5.11
CA TYR A 61 4.33 28.97 5.06
C TYR A 61 3.52 28.85 6.34
N PHE A 62 4.17 28.96 7.52
CA PHE A 62 3.50 28.87 8.83
C PHE A 62 2.76 30.15 9.23
N ALA A 63 3.14 31.31 8.70
CA ALA A 63 2.40 32.56 8.90
C ALA A 63 1.00 32.52 8.24
N ASN A 64 0.81 31.72 7.21
CA ASN A 64 -0.48 31.62 6.51
C ASN A 64 -1.43 30.66 7.22
N LYS A 65 -2.52 31.20 7.78
CA LYS A 65 -3.56 30.42 8.48
C LYS A 65 -4.13 29.27 7.65
N SER A 66 -4.28 29.45 6.33
CA SER A 66 -4.77 28.38 5.43
C SER A 66 -3.84 27.18 5.40
N ASN A 67 -2.51 27.41 5.42
CA ASN A 67 -1.53 26.32 5.45
C ASN A 67 -1.54 25.55 6.77
N LEU A 68 -1.74 26.27 7.90
CA LEU A 68 -1.89 25.64 9.21
C LEU A 68 -3.13 24.73 9.27
N ILE A 69 -4.23 25.16 8.66
CA ILE A 69 -5.45 24.33 8.54
C ILE A 69 -5.16 23.06 7.75
N VAL A 70 -4.38 23.15 6.66
CA VAL A 70 -4.00 21.98 5.85
C VAL A 70 -3.16 20.99 6.65
N ILE A 71 -2.18 21.46 7.43
CA ILE A 71 -1.37 20.61 8.33
C ILE A 71 -2.27 19.93 9.36
N LYS A 72 -3.13 20.71 10.05
CA LYS A 72 -4.09 20.19 11.05
C LYS A 72 -5.02 19.15 10.43
N ASN A 73 -5.59 19.43 9.26
CA ASN A 73 -6.47 18.51 8.55
C ASN A 73 -5.77 17.20 8.20
N THR A 74 -4.50 17.27 7.74
CA THR A 74 -3.74 16.07 7.39
C THR A 74 -3.49 15.20 8.62
N PHE A 75 -3.05 15.80 9.72
CA PHE A 75 -2.82 15.08 10.96
C PHE A 75 -4.12 14.49 11.53
N PHE A 76 -5.19 15.29 11.55
CA PHE A 76 -6.52 14.86 12.00
C PHE A 76 -7.05 13.71 11.15
N LEU A 77 -6.90 13.77 9.83
CA LEU A 77 -7.27 12.69 8.92
C LEU A 77 -6.52 11.39 9.26
N GLY A 78 -5.21 11.46 9.50
CA GLY A 78 -4.41 10.30 9.89
C GLY A 78 -4.90 9.66 11.19
N ILE A 79 -5.14 10.45 12.24
CA ILE A 79 -5.65 9.96 13.53
C ILE A 79 -7.05 9.36 13.40
N MET A 80 -7.98 10.05 12.74
CA MET A 80 -9.35 9.54 12.56
C MET A 80 -9.38 8.26 11.73
N THR A 81 -8.50 8.15 10.74
CA THR A 81 -8.35 6.91 9.96
C THR A 81 -7.90 5.74 10.85
N VAL A 82 -6.90 5.96 11.71
CA VAL A 82 -6.45 4.93 12.67
C VAL A 82 -7.56 4.50 13.61
N LEU A 83 -8.30 5.46 14.17
CA LEU A 83 -9.38 5.16 15.12
C LEU A 83 -10.51 4.35 14.45
N ILE A 84 -11.02 4.82 13.31
CA ILE A 84 -12.15 4.16 12.62
C ILE A 84 -11.73 2.78 12.11
N CYS A 85 -10.60 2.69 11.41
CA CYS A 85 -10.10 1.41 10.87
C CYS A 85 -9.70 0.45 11.99
N GLY A 86 -9.15 0.98 13.09
CA GLY A 86 -8.79 0.21 14.29
C GLY A 86 -10.00 -0.45 14.93
N ILE A 87 -11.09 0.30 15.13
CA ILE A 87 -12.33 -0.25 15.67
C ILE A 87 -12.90 -1.31 14.73
N ILE A 88 -13.11 -0.98 13.45
CA ILE A 88 -13.72 -1.90 12.48
C ILE A 88 -12.87 -3.16 12.30
N GLY A 89 -11.57 -2.99 12.03
CA GLY A 89 -10.68 -4.12 11.77
C GLY A 89 -10.49 -5.02 12.98
N THR A 90 -10.39 -4.45 14.20
CA THR A 90 -10.27 -5.23 15.42
C THR A 90 -11.55 -6.00 15.73
N ILE A 91 -12.73 -5.39 15.63
CA ILE A 91 -14.02 -6.08 15.82
C ILE A 91 -14.15 -7.26 14.85
N LEU A 92 -13.84 -7.04 13.56
CA LEU A 92 -13.87 -8.10 12.55
C LEU A 92 -12.87 -9.22 12.83
N ALA A 93 -11.67 -8.88 13.32
CA ALA A 93 -10.66 -9.85 13.71
C ALA A 93 -11.14 -10.72 14.89
N PHE A 94 -11.72 -10.11 15.92
CA PHE A 94 -12.31 -10.83 17.05
C PHE A 94 -13.44 -11.74 16.60
N TYR A 95 -14.38 -11.23 15.82
CA TYR A 95 -15.50 -12.01 15.31
C TYR A 95 -15.03 -13.24 14.52
N THR A 96 -14.18 -13.03 13.52
CA THR A 96 -13.72 -14.12 12.64
C THR A 96 -12.76 -15.09 13.33
N SER A 97 -12.02 -14.66 14.38
CA SER A 97 -11.08 -15.53 15.09
C SER A 97 -11.74 -16.34 16.18
N LEU A 98 -12.67 -15.74 16.94
CA LEU A 98 -13.23 -16.34 18.17
C LEU A 98 -14.60 -17.00 17.96
N VAL A 99 -15.39 -16.61 16.95
CA VAL A 99 -16.73 -17.17 16.75
C VAL A 99 -16.68 -18.33 15.76
N ASP A 100 -17.47 -19.37 16.02
CA ASP A 100 -17.68 -20.48 15.10
C ASP A 100 -18.61 -20.04 13.96
N ILE A 101 -18.01 -19.81 12.78
CA ILE A 101 -18.69 -19.28 11.59
C ILE A 101 -18.67 -20.32 10.48
N LYS A 102 -19.86 -20.62 9.92
CA LYS A 102 -19.97 -21.41 8.71
C LYS A 102 -19.32 -20.67 7.53
N ASN A 103 -18.48 -21.36 6.76
CA ASN A 103 -17.74 -20.78 5.61
C ASN A 103 -16.74 -19.66 5.99
N LYS A 104 -16.05 -19.79 7.13
CA LYS A 104 -15.05 -18.82 7.63
C LYS A 104 -13.99 -18.44 6.59
N LYS A 105 -13.52 -19.40 5.76
CA LYS A 105 -12.53 -19.12 4.69
C LYS A 105 -13.07 -18.15 3.64
N PHE A 106 -14.33 -18.33 3.22
CA PHE A 106 -14.98 -17.45 2.25
C PHE A 106 -15.14 -16.04 2.81
N LEU A 107 -15.63 -15.91 4.05
CA LEU A 107 -15.75 -14.62 4.71
C LEU A 107 -14.39 -13.92 4.84
N HIS A 108 -13.34 -14.65 5.21
CA HIS A 108 -11.99 -14.09 5.30
C HIS A 108 -11.50 -13.54 3.95
N THR A 109 -11.67 -14.31 2.86
CA THR A 109 -11.32 -13.85 1.50
C THR A 109 -12.10 -12.60 1.10
N LEU A 110 -13.39 -12.57 1.42
CA LEU A 110 -14.23 -11.43 1.11
C LEU A 110 -13.81 -10.17 1.88
N LEU A 111 -13.49 -10.29 3.17
CA LEU A 111 -13.00 -9.18 3.99
C LEU A 111 -11.63 -8.65 3.50
N LEU A 112 -10.87 -9.43 2.74
CA LEU A 112 -9.61 -9.00 2.13
C LEU A 112 -9.79 -8.40 0.72
N SER A 113 -10.95 -8.54 0.10
CA SER A 113 -11.17 -8.12 -1.29
C SER A 113 -10.93 -6.62 -1.55
N PRO A 114 -11.20 -5.67 -0.62
CA PRO A 114 -10.89 -4.27 -0.86
C PRO A 114 -9.40 -3.99 -1.11
N MET A 115 -8.52 -4.84 -0.60
CA MET A 115 -7.08 -4.70 -0.79
C MET A 115 -6.63 -5.05 -2.22
N MET A 116 -7.46 -5.79 -2.97
CA MET A 116 -7.19 -6.21 -4.35
C MET A 116 -7.65 -5.17 -5.38
N VAL A 117 -8.44 -4.19 -4.97
CA VAL A 117 -8.97 -3.16 -5.86
C VAL A 117 -8.14 -1.88 -5.71
N PRO A 118 -7.61 -1.31 -6.81
CA PRO A 118 -6.89 -0.04 -6.75
C PRO A 118 -7.72 1.08 -6.15
N GLY A 119 -7.09 1.88 -5.26
CA GLY A 119 -7.80 2.88 -4.46
C GLY A 119 -8.57 3.93 -5.27
N VAL A 120 -8.06 4.35 -6.42
CA VAL A 120 -8.73 5.32 -7.29
C VAL A 120 -10.06 4.77 -7.83
N ILE A 121 -10.11 3.48 -8.18
CA ILE A 121 -11.32 2.81 -8.69
C ILE A 121 -12.41 2.80 -7.61
N ILE A 122 -11.99 2.49 -6.38
CA ILE A 122 -12.90 2.49 -5.22
C ILE A 122 -13.50 3.88 -5.00
N VAL A 123 -12.68 4.94 -5.04
CA VAL A 123 -13.17 6.31 -4.87
C VAL A 123 -14.18 6.68 -5.96
N ILE A 124 -13.87 6.37 -7.23
CA ILE A 124 -14.77 6.65 -8.36
C ILE A 124 -16.10 5.88 -8.18
N SER A 125 -16.04 4.61 -7.79
CA SER A 125 -17.24 3.82 -7.51
C SER A 125 -18.07 4.42 -6.38
N PHE A 126 -17.45 4.86 -5.31
CA PHE A 126 -18.19 5.53 -4.20
C PHE A 126 -18.82 6.86 -4.63
N ILE A 127 -18.19 7.61 -5.53
CA ILE A 127 -18.81 8.80 -6.11
C ILE A 127 -20.08 8.43 -6.88
N GLN A 128 -20.05 7.34 -7.66
CA GLN A 128 -21.24 6.90 -8.41
C GLN A 128 -22.34 6.30 -7.51
N LEU A 129 -21.98 5.78 -6.34
CA LEU A 129 -22.95 5.24 -5.38
C LEU A 129 -23.52 6.34 -4.46
N TYR A 130 -22.66 7.17 -3.87
CA TYR A 130 -22.98 8.06 -2.75
C TYR A 130 -22.78 9.55 -3.07
N GLY A 131 -22.27 9.91 -4.25
CA GLY A 131 -22.15 11.30 -4.70
C GLY A 131 -23.51 11.99 -4.78
N GLU A 132 -23.52 13.28 -5.07
CA GLU A 132 -24.77 14.07 -5.14
C GLU A 132 -25.76 13.50 -6.18
N SER A 133 -25.23 12.99 -7.30
CA SER A 133 -26.00 12.27 -8.33
C SER A 133 -25.89 10.75 -8.24
N GLY A 134 -25.39 10.23 -7.13
CA GLY A 134 -25.14 8.80 -6.94
C GLY A 134 -26.41 7.96 -6.82
N ILE A 135 -26.31 6.69 -7.20
CA ILE A 135 -27.45 5.75 -7.23
C ILE A 135 -28.18 5.70 -5.89
N ILE A 136 -27.45 5.52 -4.78
CA ILE A 136 -28.05 5.40 -3.43
C ILE A 136 -28.61 6.74 -2.98
N THR A 137 -27.88 7.83 -3.23
CA THR A 137 -28.33 9.19 -2.87
C THR A 137 -29.65 9.52 -3.55
N LYS A 138 -29.76 9.29 -4.86
CA LYS A 138 -31.01 9.49 -5.61
C LYS A 138 -32.11 8.52 -5.17
N ALA A 139 -31.79 7.26 -4.93
CA ALA A 139 -32.76 6.27 -4.47
C ALA A 139 -33.40 6.70 -3.13
N ILE A 140 -32.57 7.15 -2.17
CA ILE A 140 -33.07 7.67 -0.88
C ILE A 140 -33.90 8.93 -1.10
N GLN A 141 -33.42 9.87 -1.92
CA GLN A 141 -34.13 11.11 -2.22
C GLN A 141 -35.54 10.86 -2.76
N ILE A 142 -35.65 9.95 -3.74
CA ILE A 142 -36.95 9.63 -4.35
C ILE A 142 -37.85 8.82 -3.41
N PHE A 143 -37.29 7.81 -2.71
CA PHE A 143 -38.05 6.96 -1.81
C PHE A 143 -38.71 7.73 -0.65
N PHE A 144 -37.97 8.73 -0.11
CA PHE A 144 -38.46 9.56 1.00
C PHE A 144 -39.09 10.89 0.52
N GLY A 145 -39.20 11.14 -0.80
CA GLY A 145 -39.78 12.38 -1.34
C GLY A 145 -39.03 13.65 -0.93
N LEU A 146 -37.67 13.57 -0.78
CA LEU A 146 -36.88 14.69 -0.30
C LEU A 146 -36.65 15.70 -1.42
N GLU A 147 -36.90 16.99 -1.17
CA GLU A 147 -36.59 18.07 -2.10
C GLU A 147 -35.06 18.27 -2.25
N ASN A 148 -34.34 18.11 -1.16
CA ASN A 148 -32.89 18.30 -1.11
C ASN A 148 -32.14 16.98 -1.03
N ILE A 149 -30.85 17.02 -1.43
CA ILE A 149 -29.93 15.87 -1.35
C ILE A 149 -29.80 15.44 0.13
N PRO A 150 -30.05 14.15 0.46
CA PRO A 150 -30.10 13.66 1.85
C PRO A 150 -28.77 13.78 2.58
N PHE A 151 -27.66 13.67 1.86
CA PHE A 151 -26.30 13.81 2.40
C PHE A 151 -25.30 14.17 1.30
N LYS A 152 -24.21 14.82 1.70
CA LYS A 152 -23.09 15.15 0.79
C LYS A 152 -21.93 14.20 1.03
N PHE A 153 -21.61 13.39 0.03
CA PHE A 153 -20.47 12.48 0.06
C PHE A 153 -19.18 13.22 -0.37
N ASN A 154 -18.79 14.23 0.43
CA ASN A 154 -17.59 15.03 0.20
C ASN A 154 -16.93 15.42 1.53
N GLY A 155 -15.75 16.02 1.45
CA GLY A 155 -14.98 16.45 2.59
C GLY A 155 -14.48 15.28 3.45
N ILE A 156 -14.21 15.55 4.71
CA ILE A 156 -13.64 14.57 5.63
C ILE A 156 -14.52 13.33 5.81
N LYS A 157 -15.84 13.46 5.83
CA LYS A 157 -16.75 12.32 6.02
C LYS A 157 -16.65 11.32 4.88
N GLY A 158 -16.66 11.80 3.63
CA GLY A 158 -16.48 10.95 2.45
C GLY A 158 -15.09 10.28 2.44
N ILE A 159 -14.02 11.04 2.74
CA ILE A 159 -12.66 10.50 2.79
C ILE A 159 -12.55 9.41 3.86
N LEU A 160 -13.05 9.63 5.07
CA LEU A 160 -13.01 8.65 6.15
C LEU A 160 -13.83 7.39 5.83
N PHE A 161 -14.95 7.53 5.11
CA PHE A 161 -15.72 6.38 4.64
C PHE A 161 -14.92 5.51 3.66
N VAL A 162 -14.24 6.14 2.70
CA VAL A 162 -13.32 5.43 1.77
C VAL A 162 -12.16 4.78 2.53
N HIS A 163 -11.58 5.47 3.51
CA HIS A 163 -10.51 4.91 4.34
C HIS A 163 -11.00 3.73 5.19
N ALA A 164 -12.18 3.88 5.80
CA ALA A 164 -12.82 2.79 6.54
C ALA A 164 -12.98 1.53 5.68
N TYR A 165 -13.38 1.70 4.42
CA TYR A 165 -13.52 0.60 3.46
C TYR A 165 -12.18 -0.03 3.05
N THR A 166 -11.13 0.77 2.83
CA THR A 166 -9.88 0.28 2.23
C THR A 166 -8.83 -0.13 3.26
N GLN A 167 -8.80 0.50 4.44
CA GLN A 167 -7.65 0.41 5.35
C GLN A 167 -7.93 -0.39 6.64
N TYR A 168 -9.19 -0.74 6.96
CA TYR A 168 -9.49 -1.63 8.10
C TYR A 168 -8.76 -2.98 7.99
N VAL A 169 -8.42 -3.39 6.78
CA VAL A 169 -7.77 -4.67 6.48
C VAL A 169 -6.43 -4.80 7.18
N TYR A 170 -5.68 -3.71 7.40
CA TYR A 170 -4.41 -3.75 8.13
C TYR A 170 -4.59 -4.20 9.57
N PHE A 171 -5.60 -3.65 10.27
CA PHE A 171 -5.94 -4.09 11.63
C PHE A 171 -6.51 -5.50 11.63
N TYR A 172 -7.42 -5.78 10.72
CA TYR A 172 -8.03 -7.09 10.59
C TYR A 172 -7.01 -8.22 10.44
N LEU A 173 -6.04 -8.06 9.55
CA LEU A 173 -4.98 -9.07 9.32
C LEU A 173 -4.07 -9.24 10.55
N ASN A 174 -3.49 -8.14 11.03
CA ASN A 174 -2.49 -8.23 12.10
C ASN A 174 -3.10 -8.69 13.41
N VAL A 175 -4.29 -8.19 13.78
CA VAL A 175 -4.98 -8.62 15.01
C VAL A 175 -5.48 -10.06 14.88
N SER A 176 -5.98 -10.50 13.70
CA SER A 176 -6.35 -11.90 13.48
C SER A 176 -5.17 -12.86 13.65
N VAL A 177 -3.98 -12.45 13.18
CA VAL A 177 -2.75 -13.22 13.38
C VAL A 177 -2.38 -13.25 14.85
N ALA A 178 -2.41 -12.12 15.56
CA ALA A 178 -2.09 -12.05 16.98
C ALA A 178 -3.04 -12.92 17.83
N LEU A 179 -4.35 -12.90 17.52
CA LEU A 179 -5.35 -13.74 18.20
C LEU A 179 -5.12 -15.24 17.99
N LYS A 180 -4.54 -15.67 16.86
CA LYS A 180 -4.20 -17.09 16.62
C LYS A 180 -3.04 -17.59 17.51
N TYR A 181 -2.14 -16.68 17.90
CA TYR A 181 -1.01 -17.00 18.79
C TYR A 181 -1.32 -16.79 20.28
N LEU A 182 -2.56 -16.47 20.62
CA LEU A 182 -3.02 -16.31 21.98
C LEU A 182 -3.15 -17.68 22.63
N ASP A 183 -2.53 -17.86 23.80
CA ASP A 183 -2.54 -19.14 24.52
C ASP A 183 -3.83 -19.33 25.31
N ALA A 184 -4.62 -20.34 24.93
CA ALA A 184 -5.85 -20.70 25.61
C ALA A 184 -5.61 -21.11 27.06
N SER A 185 -4.47 -21.75 27.39
CA SER A 185 -4.15 -22.21 28.73
C SER A 185 -4.05 -21.06 29.74
N THR A 186 -3.48 -19.91 29.30
CA THR A 186 -3.41 -18.70 30.13
C THR A 186 -4.80 -18.15 30.46
N ILE A 187 -5.72 -18.19 29.49
CA ILE A 187 -7.11 -17.74 29.69
C ILE A 187 -7.87 -18.69 30.60
N GLU A 188 -7.68 -20.00 30.42
CA GLU A 188 -8.31 -21.04 31.27
C GLU A 188 -7.81 -20.96 32.70
N ALA A 189 -6.50 -20.80 32.91
CA ALA A 189 -5.92 -20.59 34.23
C ALA A 189 -6.50 -19.35 34.92
N ALA A 190 -6.59 -18.22 34.23
CA ALA A 190 -7.20 -17.00 34.77
C ALA A 190 -8.67 -17.22 35.19
N ARG A 191 -9.44 -17.99 34.39
CA ARG A 191 -10.82 -18.36 34.72
C ARG A 191 -10.87 -19.25 35.97
N SER A 192 -9.97 -20.22 36.11
CA SER A 192 -9.87 -21.09 37.29
C SER A 192 -9.56 -20.30 38.57
N PHE A 193 -8.84 -19.17 38.43
CA PHE A 193 -8.63 -18.21 39.53
C PHE A 193 -9.79 -17.20 39.71
N GLY A 194 -10.96 -17.41 39.07
CA GLY A 194 -12.14 -16.60 39.25
C GLY A 194 -12.10 -15.25 38.50
N ALA A 195 -11.20 -15.03 37.53
CA ALA A 195 -11.15 -13.79 36.80
C ALA A 195 -12.40 -13.63 35.86
N SER A 196 -13.06 -12.50 35.95
CA SER A 196 -14.19 -12.18 35.07
C SER A 196 -13.75 -12.02 33.58
N LYS A 197 -14.69 -12.19 32.65
CA LYS A 197 -14.43 -12.02 31.20
C LYS A 197 -13.82 -10.65 30.87
N VAL A 198 -14.28 -9.60 31.52
CA VAL A 198 -13.79 -8.22 31.37
C VAL A 198 -12.35 -8.12 31.87
N LYS A 199 -12.05 -8.69 33.04
CA LYS A 199 -10.69 -8.72 33.61
C LYS A 199 -9.73 -9.47 32.68
N ILE A 200 -10.12 -10.64 32.16
CA ILE A 200 -9.32 -11.43 31.21
C ILE A 200 -9.06 -10.62 29.92
N PHE A 201 -10.08 -9.91 29.41
CA PHE A 201 -9.91 -9.08 28.22
C PHE A 201 -8.84 -8.00 28.41
N PHE A 202 -8.93 -7.22 29.49
CA PHE A 202 -8.00 -6.10 29.72
C PHE A 202 -6.63 -6.51 30.22
N THR A 203 -6.50 -7.65 30.93
CA THR A 203 -5.22 -8.08 31.53
C THR A 203 -4.46 -9.10 30.70
N ILE A 204 -5.12 -9.86 29.83
CA ILE A 204 -4.48 -10.93 29.03
C ILE A 204 -4.64 -10.66 27.53
N ILE A 205 -5.89 -10.55 27.05
CA ILE A 205 -6.14 -10.50 25.60
C ILE A 205 -5.62 -9.19 25.00
N LEU A 206 -6.06 -8.05 25.54
CA LEU A 206 -5.70 -6.73 25.02
C LEU A 206 -4.18 -6.48 25.05
N PRO A 207 -3.44 -6.72 26.15
CA PRO A 207 -1.99 -6.60 26.15
C PRO A 207 -1.28 -7.51 25.13
N SER A 208 -1.78 -8.72 24.92
CA SER A 208 -1.19 -9.67 23.95
C SER A 208 -1.36 -9.23 22.49
N ILE A 209 -2.47 -8.55 22.15
CA ILE A 209 -2.72 -8.06 20.80
C ILE A 209 -2.27 -6.62 20.60
N LEU A 210 -1.91 -5.89 21.66
CA LEU A 210 -1.53 -4.48 21.61
C LEU A 210 -0.36 -4.21 20.63
N PRO A 211 0.71 -5.01 20.56
CA PRO A 211 1.76 -4.83 19.56
C PRO A 211 1.23 -4.90 18.12
N ALA A 212 0.27 -5.79 17.84
CA ALA A 212 -0.35 -5.88 16.51
C ALA A 212 -1.23 -4.66 16.20
N ILE A 213 -1.95 -4.14 17.19
CA ILE A 213 -2.73 -2.89 17.07
C ILE A 213 -1.78 -1.71 16.79
N LEU A 214 -0.70 -1.56 17.55
CA LEU A 214 0.27 -0.49 17.38
C LEU A 214 0.95 -0.55 16.02
N SER A 215 1.39 -1.74 15.59
CA SER A 215 1.98 -1.94 14.26
C SER A 215 1.00 -1.59 13.13
N SER A 216 -0.28 -1.99 13.25
CA SER A 216 -1.33 -1.61 12.31
C SER A 216 -1.58 -0.11 12.30
N SER A 217 -1.51 0.54 13.47
CA SER A 217 -1.68 1.99 13.60
C SER A 217 -0.62 2.78 12.84
N ILE A 218 0.65 2.32 12.83
CA ILE A 218 1.72 2.94 12.05
C ILE A 218 1.35 2.94 10.56
N VAL A 219 1.04 1.76 10.03
CA VAL A 219 0.75 1.59 8.60
C VAL A 219 -0.47 2.41 8.20
N THR A 220 -1.54 2.35 9.01
CA THR A 220 -2.79 3.06 8.74
C THR A 220 -2.63 4.57 8.86
N PHE A 221 -1.86 5.07 9.83
CA PHE A 221 -1.58 6.51 9.97
C PHE A 221 -0.81 7.05 8.75
N ILE A 222 0.29 6.37 8.39
CA ILE A 222 1.10 6.76 7.22
C ILE A 222 0.24 6.70 5.95
N SER A 223 -0.56 5.66 5.77
CA SER A 223 -1.50 5.53 4.65
C SER A 223 -2.56 6.63 4.63
N GLY A 224 -3.07 7.02 5.81
CA GLY A 224 -4.06 8.08 5.97
C GLY A 224 -3.53 9.47 5.61
N ILE A 225 -2.37 9.87 6.14
CA ILE A 225 -1.75 11.16 5.80
C ILE A 225 -1.22 11.22 4.37
N SER A 226 -0.86 10.06 3.80
CA SER A 226 -0.38 9.92 2.42
C SER A 226 -1.52 9.79 1.41
N SER A 227 -2.76 9.66 1.87
CA SER A 227 -3.92 9.50 1.01
C SER A 227 -4.04 10.66 0.04
N PHE A 228 -4.19 10.34 -1.24
CA PHE A 228 -4.26 11.32 -2.31
C PHE A 228 -5.56 11.17 -3.13
N SER A 229 -5.92 9.95 -3.52
CA SER A 229 -7.06 9.70 -4.42
C SER A 229 -8.38 10.22 -3.84
N ALA A 230 -8.70 9.88 -2.58
CA ALA A 230 -9.93 10.32 -1.95
C ALA A 230 -9.94 11.84 -1.68
N PRO A 231 -8.92 12.46 -1.04
CA PRO A 231 -8.89 13.90 -0.88
C PRO A 231 -8.91 14.68 -2.21
N ASN A 232 -8.28 14.16 -3.28
CA ASN A 232 -8.24 14.82 -4.58
C ASN A 232 -9.60 14.80 -5.29
N LEU A 233 -10.35 13.71 -5.19
CA LEU A 233 -11.60 13.53 -5.92
C LEU A 233 -12.84 13.98 -5.13
N ILE A 234 -12.85 13.79 -3.81
CA ILE A 234 -14.00 14.07 -2.94
C ILE A 234 -13.68 14.99 -1.75
N GLY A 235 -12.46 15.53 -1.65
CA GLY A 235 -12.04 16.37 -0.53
C GLY A 235 -12.79 17.70 -0.44
N GLY A 236 -13.17 18.29 -1.56
CA GLY A 236 -13.85 19.59 -1.61
C GLY A 236 -13.06 20.68 -0.84
N LYS A 237 -13.70 21.27 0.17
CA LYS A 237 -13.08 22.29 1.03
C LYS A 237 -12.11 21.71 2.07
N PHE A 238 -12.12 20.40 2.31
CA PHE A 238 -11.21 19.74 3.24
C PHE A 238 -9.87 19.44 2.56
N ARG A 239 -8.96 20.40 2.60
CA ARG A 239 -7.65 20.33 1.98
C ARG A 239 -6.63 19.64 2.90
N VAL A 240 -5.77 18.81 2.31
CA VAL A 240 -4.68 18.10 3.00
C VAL A 240 -3.35 18.29 2.27
N LEU A 241 -2.22 18.02 2.93
CA LEU A 241 -0.88 18.24 2.36
C LEU A 241 -0.67 17.51 1.03
N SER A 242 -1.12 16.26 0.91
CA SER A 242 -0.94 15.48 -0.32
C SER A 242 -1.54 16.15 -1.57
N THR A 243 -2.72 16.75 -1.43
CA THR A 243 -3.39 17.50 -2.53
C THR A 243 -2.79 18.89 -2.73
N GLN A 244 -2.33 19.55 -1.67
CA GLN A 244 -1.67 20.84 -1.78
C GLN A 244 -0.29 20.76 -2.46
N ILE A 245 0.44 19.66 -2.28
CA ILE A 245 1.68 19.37 -3.01
C ILE A 245 1.42 19.35 -4.52
N LEU A 246 0.35 18.68 -4.98
CA LEU A 246 -0.02 18.69 -6.39
C LEU A 246 -0.35 20.10 -6.88
N LEU A 247 -1.13 20.87 -6.12
CA LEU A 247 -1.52 22.23 -6.47
C LEU A 247 -0.31 23.17 -6.52
N SER A 248 0.61 23.07 -5.55
CA SER A 248 1.85 23.86 -5.53
C SER A 248 2.73 23.52 -6.74
N LYS A 249 2.85 22.23 -7.08
CA LYS A 249 3.57 21.79 -8.30
C LYS A 249 2.90 22.32 -9.56
N ALA A 250 1.57 22.24 -9.66
CA ALA A 250 0.81 22.70 -10.84
C ALA A 250 0.95 24.22 -11.06
N ASN A 251 1.07 24.99 -9.97
CA ASN A 251 1.31 26.44 -9.99
C ASN A 251 2.79 26.82 -10.10
N ASN A 252 3.67 25.85 -10.37
CA ASN A 252 5.13 26.04 -10.48
C ASN A 252 5.81 26.56 -9.20
N HIS A 253 5.20 26.40 -8.01
CA HIS A 253 5.76 26.77 -6.72
C HIS A 253 6.50 25.59 -6.08
N MET A 254 7.61 25.14 -6.72
CA MET A 254 8.33 23.92 -6.31
C MET A 254 8.97 24.01 -4.93
N HIS A 255 9.46 25.21 -4.51
CA HIS A 255 9.98 25.44 -3.16
C HIS A 255 8.90 25.24 -2.08
N ILE A 256 7.65 25.71 -2.33
CA ILE A 256 6.52 25.48 -1.41
C ILE A 256 6.12 23.99 -1.40
N ALA A 257 6.07 23.35 -2.56
CA ALA A 257 5.83 21.91 -2.63
C ALA A 257 6.88 21.13 -1.82
N SER A 258 8.16 21.57 -1.87
CA SER A 258 9.23 20.95 -1.09
C SER A 258 9.06 21.17 0.43
N VAL A 259 8.64 22.36 0.88
CA VAL A 259 8.28 22.62 2.28
C VAL A 259 7.16 21.68 2.74
N GLN A 260 6.08 21.57 1.95
CA GLN A 260 4.96 20.70 2.26
C GLN A 260 5.36 19.21 2.35
N VAL A 261 6.25 18.77 1.47
CA VAL A 261 6.83 17.42 1.48
C VAL A 261 7.64 17.15 2.73
N VAL A 262 8.50 18.10 3.14
CA VAL A 262 9.30 17.97 4.37
C VAL A 262 8.41 17.90 5.61
N ILE A 263 7.37 18.74 5.68
CA ILE A 263 6.39 18.70 6.79
C ILE A 263 5.69 17.34 6.83
N LEU A 264 5.22 16.85 5.68
CA LEU A 264 4.52 15.55 5.59
C LEU A 264 5.44 14.38 5.99
N LEU A 265 6.71 14.45 5.59
CA LEU A 265 7.73 13.47 5.98
C LEU A 265 7.99 13.48 7.49
N ILE A 266 8.15 14.66 8.10
CA ILE A 266 8.34 14.81 9.55
C ILE A 266 7.14 14.25 10.30
N MET A 267 5.91 14.54 9.86
CA MET A 267 4.68 13.97 10.47
C MET A 267 4.67 12.45 10.43
N GLY A 268 5.02 11.85 9.30
CA GLY A 268 5.10 10.39 9.15
C GLY A 268 6.16 9.77 10.02
N LEU A 269 7.38 10.31 10.01
CA LEU A 269 8.51 9.82 10.79
C LEU A 269 8.30 9.99 12.30
N SER A 270 7.79 11.14 12.76
CA SER A 270 7.53 11.37 14.18
C SER A 270 6.52 10.36 14.73
N MET A 271 5.44 10.09 14.00
CA MET A 271 4.44 9.11 14.41
C MET A 271 5.00 7.68 14.38
N LEU A 272 5.81 7.34 13.37
CA LEU A 272 6.49 6.05 13.28
C LEU A 272 7.40 5.83 14.49
N LEU A 273 8.22 6.80 14.86
CA LEU A 273 9.13 6.71 16.00
C LEU A 273 8.36 6.59 17.32
N LEU A 274 7.31 7.39 17.50
CA LEU A 274 6.47 7.37 18.68
C LEU A 274 5.80 6.00 18.87
N ILE A 275 5.17 5.47 17.84
CA ILE A 275 4.47 4.19 17.94
C ILE A 275 5.47 3.04 18.12
N ARG A 276 6.62 3.05 17.42
CA ARG A 276 7.68 2.04 17.63
C ARG A 276 8.24 2.04 19.04
N TYR A 277 8.37 3.21 19.67
CA TYR A 277 8.76 3.29 21.08
C TYR A 277 7.77 2.56 21.99
N TYR A 278 6.46 2.78 21.80
CA TYR A 278 5.42 2.07 22.55
C TYR A 278 5.36 0.58 22.20
N GLU A 279 5.49 0.20 20.94
CA GLU A 279 5.51 -1.20 20.47
C GLU A 279 6.63 -1.97 21.20
N LYS A 280 7.85 -1.42 21.27
CA LYS A 280 8.98 -2.03 21.96
C LYS A 280 8.72 -2.17 23.47
N LYS A 281 8.09 -1.16 24.10
CA LYS A 281 7.76 -1.18 25.54
C LYS A 281 6.74 -2.26 25.89
N TYR A 282 5.77 -2.53 25.02
CA TYR A 282 4.69 -3.49 25.25
C TYR A 282 4.89 -4.83 24.52
N SER A 283 6.03 -5.04 23.87
CA SER A 283 6.38 -6.32 23.25
C SER A 283 6.57 -7.38 24.33
N MET A 284 5.59 -8.27 24.48
CA MET A 284 5.72 -9.46 25.30
C MET A 284 6.28 -10.60 24.46
N ALA A 285 7.13 -11.44 25.07
CA ALA A 285 7.61 -12.66 24.44
C ALA A 285 6.41 -13.60 24.21
N THR A 286 6.02 -13.77 22.94
CA THR A 286 5.02 -14.77 22.56
C THR A 286 5.63 -16.16 22.69
N SER A 287 5.01 -17.04 23.47
CA SER A 287 5.44 -18.43 23.57
C SER A 287 5.23 -19.14 22.22
N LEU A 288 6.25 -19.84 21.73
CA LEU A 288 6.20 -20.61 20.48
C LEU A 288 5.27 -21.85 20.57
N ARG A 289 4.79 -22.20 21.76
CA ARG A 289 3.89 -23.32 22.02
C ARG A 289 2.58 -22.82 22.62
N SER A 290 1.75 -22.16 21.80
CA SER A 290 0.41 -21.75 22.22
C SER A 290 -0.64 -22.79 21.84
N VAL A 291 -1.54 -23.11 22.78
CA VAL A 291 -2.75 -23.87 22.51
C VAL A 291 -3.76 -22.92 21.87
N SER A 292 -4.20 -23.20 20.66
CA SER A 292 -5.15 -22.33 19.93
C SER A 292 -6.48 -22.23 20.67
N LEU A 293 -7.06 -21.03 20.69
CA LEU A 293 -8.40 -20.79 21.24
C LEU A 293 -9.46 -21.61 20.51
N LYS A 294 -10.29 -22.32 21.23
CA LYS A 294 -11.46 -23.00 20.65
C LYS A 294 -12.51 -21.97 20.27
N PRO A 295 -13.10 -22.05 19.07
CA PRO A 295 -14.18 -21.15 18.67
C PRO A 295 -15.38 -21.22 19.62
N ILE A 296 -15.93 -20.06 19.95
CA ILE A 296 -17.06 -19.92 20.85
C ILE A 296 -18.36 -20.16 20.06
N LYS A 297 -19.14 -21.14 20.46
CA LYS A 297 -20.52 -21.30 19.94
C LYS A 297 -21.43 -20.30 20.64
N LEU A 298 -22.07 -19.44 19.85
CA LEU A 298 -23.03 -18.46 20.37
C LEU A 298 -24.38 -19.14 20.64
N ASN A 299 -24.72 -19.29 21.93
CA ASN A 299 -25.97 -19.92 22.36
C ASN A 299 -27.14 -18.93 22.38
N ASN A 300 -26.87 -17.63 22.56
CA ASN A 300 -27.92 -16.61 22.57
C ASN A 300 -28.36 -16.29 21.11
N LYS A 301 -29.62 -16.60 20.79
CA LYS A 301 -30.21 -16.40 19.44
C LYS A 301 -30.21 -14.93 19.03
N LEU A 302 -30.47 -13.98 19.94
CA LEU A 302 -30.49 -12.54 19.65
C LEU A 302 -29.09 -12.02 19.31
N VAL A 303 -28.07 -12.40 20.09
CA VAL A 303 -26.67 -12.02 19.83
C VAL A 303 -26.20 -12.60 18.49
N LYS A 304 -26.54 -13.86 18.20
CA LYS A 304 -26.24 -14.50 16.91
C LYS A 304 -26.90 -13.79 15.75
N LEU A 305 -28.17 -13.41 15.88
CA LEU A 305 -28.91 -12.67 14.86
C LEU A 305 -28.29 -11.28 14.62
N ALA A 306 -28.01 -10.53 15.68
CA ALA A 306 -27.39 -9.21 15.59
C ALA A 306 -26.02 -9.24 14.91
N LEU A 307 -25.17 -10.22 15.28
CA LEU A 307 -23.86 -10.41 14.65
C LEU A 307 -23.97 -10.84 13.18
N ASN A 308 -24.91 -11.71 12.84
CA ASN A 308 -25.13 -12.11 11.45
C ASN A 308 -25.63 -10.92 10.60
N LEU A 309 -26.55 -10.10 11.12
CA LEU A 309 -27.02 -8.88 10.45
C LEU A 309 -25.86 -7.90 10.24
N LEU A 310 -25.04 -7.68 11.26
CA LEU A 310 -23.85 -6.84 11.15
C LEU A 310 -22.91 -7.32 10.05
N ILE A 311 -22.63 -8.62 9.99
CA ILE A 311 -21.77 -9.21 8.96
C ILE A 311 -22.39 -9.10 7.57
N ILE A 312 -23.68 -9.38 7.43
CA ILE A 312 -24.37 -9.23 6.14
C ILE A 312 -24.28 -7.77 5.67
N THR A 313 -24.49 -6.80 6.58
CA THR A 313 -24.34 -5.38 6.26
C THR A 313 -22.91 -5.04 5.80
N ILE A 314 -21.89 -5.51 6.51
CA ILE A 314 -20.50 -5.28 6.13
C ILE A 314 -20.16 -5.94 4.79
N VAL A 315 -20.60 -7.18 4.58
CA VAL A 315 -20.41 -7.91 3.31
C VAL A 315 -21.09 -7.15 2.16
N THR A 316 -22.31 -6.68 2.35
CA THR A 316 -23.03 -5.87 1.35
C THR A 316 -22.27 -4.57 1.05
N LEU A 317 -21.80 -3.85 2.08
CA LEU A 317 -21.01 -2.63 1.90
C LEU A 317 -19.69 -2.89 1.16
N ILE A 318 -19.07 -4.07 1.34
CA ILE A 318 -17.85 -4.46 0.64
C ILE A 318 -18.12 -4.81 -0.83
N LEU A 319 -19.19 -5.51 -1.12
CA LEU A 319 -19.54 -5.96 -2.48
C LEU A 319 -20.11 -4.84 -3.34
N LEU A 320 -20.86 -3.92 -2.73
CA LEU A 320 -21.60 -2.89 -3.44
C LEU A 320 -20.76 -2.05 -4.41
N PRO A 321 -19.59 -1.49 -4.03
CA PRO A 321 -18.75 -0.73 -4.97
C PRO A 321 -18.19 -1.61 -6.09
N ILE A 322 -17.89 -2.89 -5.82
CA ILE A 322 -17.39 -3.83 -6.83
C ILE A 322 -18.51 -4.14 -7.85
N ILE A 323 -19.72 -4.38 -7.37
CA ILE A 323 -20.91 -4.60 -8.22
C ILE A 323 -21.20 -3.35 -9.05
N ALA A 324 -21.13 -2.15 -8.43
CA ALA A 324 -21.34 -0.90 -9.14
C ALA A 324 -20.32 -0.68 -10.26
N ILE A 325 -19.02 -0.95 -10.02
CA ILE A 325 -17.99 -0.88 -11.06
C ILE A 325 -18.36 -1.79 -12.24
N PHE A 326 -18.78 -3.02 -11.93
CA PHE A 326 -19.13 -3.99 -12.97
C PHE A 326 -20.35 -3.55 -13.76
N VAL A 327 -21.44 -3.20 -13.11
CA VAL A 327 -22.71 -2.81 -13.77
C VAL A 327 -22.52 -1.51 -14.58
N LEU A 328 -21.88 -0.50 -13.98
CA LEU A 328 -21.70 0.80 -14.63
C LEU A 328 -20.70 0.76 -15.81
N SER A 329 -19.86 -0.26 -15.90
CA SER A 329 -18.95 -0.44 -17.04
C SER A 329 -19.67 -0.68 -18.38
N PHE A 330 -20.91 -1.14 -18.34
CA PHE A 330 -21.75 -1.35 -19.52
C PHE A 330 -22.62 -0.15 -19.89
N VAL A 331 -22.59 0.94 -19.12
CA VAL A 331 -23.42 2.12 -19.38
C VAL A 331 -23.01 2.78 -20.68
N LYS A 332 -23.99 3.01 -21.57
CA LYS A 332 -23.75 3.72 -22.83
C LYS A 332 -23.45 5.21 -22.54
N PRO A 333 -22.41 5.78 -23.13
CA PRO A 333 -22.08 7.19 -22.93
C PRO A 333 -23.27 8.12 -23.20
N GLY A 334 -23.53 9.06 -22.27
CA GLY A 334 -24.62 10.03 -22.38
C GLY A 334 -26.02 9.51 -22.04
N SER A 335 -26.20 8.21 -21.77
CA SER A 335 -27.53 7.64 -21.46
C SER A 335 -27.93 7.74 -19.99
N TRP A 336 -27.03 8.16 -19.10
CA TRP A 336 -27.29 8.24 -17.67
C TRP A 336 -26.95 9.62 -17.12
N MET A 337 -27.98 10.46 -16.99
CA MET A 337 -27.82 11.83 -16.49
C MET A 337 -28.76 12.16 -15.33
N VAL A 338 -30.03 11.76 -15.41
CA VAL A 338 -31.08 12.22 -14.49
C VAL A 338 -31.65 11.08 -13.63
N GLU A 339 -31.66 9.85 -14.14
CA GLU A 339 -32.36 8.73 -13.53
C GLU A 339 -31.51 8.01 -12.45
N ILE A 340 -32.17 7.23 -11.59
CA ILE A 340 -31.48 6.43 -10.55
C ILE A 340 -30.56 5.40 -11.21
N PHE A 341 -31.09 4.64 -12.19
CA PHE A 341 -30.36 3.62 -12.91
C PHE A 341 -30.20 4.00 -14.39
N PRO A 342 -29.07 3.63 -15.00
CA PRO A 342 -28.91 3.78 -16.44
C PRO A 342 -29.98 2.99 -17.20
N LYS A 343 -30.52 3.58 -18.28
CA LYS A 343 -31.52 2.89 -19.13
C LYS A 343 -30.86 2.03 -20.21
N GLU A 344 -29.72 2.46 -20.75
CA GLU A 344 -29.09 1.80 -21.88
C GLU A 344 -27.75 1.17 -21.48
N TYR A 345 -27.63 -0.11 -21.72
CA TYR A 345 -26.41 -0.88 -21.48
C TYR A 345 -25.86 -1.39 -22.81
N SER A 346 -24.53 -1.34 -22.99
CA SER A 346 -23.87 -1.81 -24.21
C SER A 346 -22.44 -2.25 -23.93
N LEU A 347 -21.89 -3.07 -24.82
CA LEU A 347 -20.47 -3.42 -24.83
C LEU A 347 -19.58 -2.32 -25.46
N GLY A 348 -20.17 -1.18 -25.83
CA GLY A 348 -19.48 -0.09 -26.54
C GLY A 348 -18.21 0.41 -25.86
N ASN A 349 -18.16 0.43 -24.51
CA ASN A 349 -16.98 0.83 -23.76
C ASN A 349 -15.81 -0.16 -23.93
N TYR A 350 -16.12 -1.46 -23.93
CA TYR A 350 -15.13 -2.51 -24.17
C TYR A 350 -14.65 -2.55 -25.63
N ILE A 351 -15.56 -2.29 -26.58
CA ILE A 351 -15.20 -2.15 -28.00
C ILE A 351 -14.28 -0.94 -28.18
N LYS A 352 -14.60 0.22 -27.56
CA LYS A 352 -13.70 1.40 -27.55
C LYS A 352 -12.33 1.05 -27.00
N LEU A 353 -12.25 0.31 -25.89
CA LEU A 353 -11.01 -0.14 -25.28
C LEU A 353 -10.18 -1.03 -26.21
N ALA A 354 -10.83 -1.91 -26.95
CA ALA A 354 -10.15 -2.85 -27.85
C ALA A 354 -9.73 -2.20 -29.16
N THR A 355 -10.52 -1.25 -29.70
CA THR A 355 -10.35 -0.74 -31.07
C THR A 355 -9.70 0.63 -31.17
N LYS A 356 -9.85 1.51 -30.13
CA LYS A 356 -9.29 2.87 -30.19
C LYS A 356 -7.89 2.94 -29.58
N PRO A 357 -6.81 3.17 -30.36
CA PRO A 357 -5.43 3.19 -29.84
C PRO A 357 -5.24 4.18 -28.69
N ARG A 358 -5.85 5.37 -28.75
CA ARG A 358 -5.76 6.40 -27.69
C ARG A 358 -6.34 5.95 -26.36
N VAL A 359 -7.36 5.07 -26.39
CA VAL A 359 -8.02 4.51 -25.20
C VAL A 359 -7.25 3.29 -24.67
N LEU A 360 -6.68 2.49 -25.57
CA LEU A 360 -5.90 1.30 -25.21
C LEU A 360 -4.50 1.63 -24.67
N GLN A 361 -3.88 2.74 -25.13
CA GLN A 361 -2.50 3.09 -24.80
C GLN A 361 -2.23 3.22 -23.29
N PRO A 362 -3.06 3.90 -22.47
CA PRO A 362 -2.86 3.97 -21.02
C PRO A 362 -2.84 2.60 -20.34
N PHE A 363 -3.65 1.67 -20.83
CA PHE A 363 -3.70 0.31 -20.36
C PHE A 363 -2.40 -0.45 -20.67
N LYS A 364 -1.91 -0.38 -21.92
CA LYS A 364 -0.62 -0.94 -22.31
C LYS A 364 0.53 -0.36 -21.48
N ASN A 365 0.52 0.96 -21.27
CA ASN A 365 1.52 1.64 -20.46
C ASN A 365 1.55 1.08 -19.03
N SER A 366 0.39 1.00 -18.37
CA SER A 366 0.33 0.54 -16.98
C SER A 366 0.76 -0.93 -16.83
N ILE A 367 0.35 -1.82 -17.74
CA ILE A 367 0.79 -3.22 -17.70
C ILE A 367 2.31 -3.31 -17.87
N PHE A 368 2.85 -2.66 -18.90
CA PHE A 368 4.28 -2.70 -19.19
C PHE A 368 5.11 -2.12 -18.03
N MET A 369 4.72 -0.97 -17.50
CA MET A 369 5.35 -0.36 -16.34
C MET A 369 5.29 -1.26 -15.11
N SER A 370 4.13 -1.91 -14.86
CA SER A 370 3.97 -2.82 -13.72
C SER A 370 4.85 -4.06 -13.85
N ILE A 371 4.93 -4.65 -15.04
CA ILE A 371 5.79 -5.82 -15.28
C ILE A 371 7.26 -5.46 -15.07
N ILE A 372 7.74 -4.36 -15.67
CA ILE A 372 9.13 -3.90 -15.49
C ILE A 372 9.42 -3.61 -14.02
N THR A 373 8.49 -2.92 -13.34
CA THR A 373 8.65 -2.59 -11.92
C THR A 373 8.78 -3.85 -11.06
N VAL A 374 7.95 -4.86 -11.29
CA VAL A 374 8.00 -6.12 -10.55
C VAL A 374 9.28 -6.88 -10.84
N LEU A 375 9.68 -7.00 -12.11
CA LEU A 375 10.93 -7.69 -12.47
C LEU A 375 12.16 -7.00 -11.86
N ALA A 376 12.24 -5.67 -11.98
CA ALA A 376 13.31 -4.89 -11.36
C ALA A 376 13.25 -4.97 -9.82
N GLY A 377 12.05 -4.93 -9.24
CA GLY A 377 11.84 -5.09 -7.80
C GLY A 377 12.36 -6.43 -7.28
N VAL A 378 12.09 -7.55 -7.97
CA VAL A 378 12.66 -8.87 -7.64
C VAL A 378 14.18 -8.86 -7.78
N ALA A 379 14.68 -8.36 -8.92
CA ALA A 379 16.10 -8.33 -9.22
C ALA A 379 16.92 -7.51 -8.21
N ILE A 380 16.35 -6.47 -7.63
CA ILE A 380 16.98 -5.62 -6.61
C ILE A 380 16.79 -6.20 -5.21
N SER A 381 15.54 -6.51 -4.84
CA SER A 381 15.22 -6.87 -3.45
C SER A 381 15.70 -8.26 -3.04
N LEU A 382 15.71 -9.24 -3.94
CA LEU A 382 16.06 -10.61 -3.60
C LEU A 382 17.55 -10.77 -3.25
N PRO A 383 18.52 -10.24 -4.04
CA PRO A 383 19.93 -10.28 -3.65
C PRO A 383 20.22 -9.48 -2.38
N ILE A 384 19.58 -8.31 -2.20
CA ILE A 384 19.71 -7.50 -0.97
C ILE A 384 19.24 -8.31 0.24
N ALA A 385 18.05 -8.93 0.15
CA ALA A 385 17.51 -9.79 1.21
C ALA A 385 18.44 -10.96 1.55
N PHE A 386 18.97 -11.61 0.52
CA PHE A 386 19.89 -12.75 0.70
C PHE A 386 21.14 -12.34 1.47
N ILE A 387 21.79 -11.24 1.09
CA ILE A 387 23.02 -10.78 1.77
C ILE A 387 22.73 -10.35 3.21
N ILE A 388 21.63 -9.64 3.46
CA ILE A 388 21.24 -9.22 4.81
C ILE A 388 20.97 -10.44 5.70
N SER A 389 20.28 -11.47 5.18
CA SER A 389 19.91 -12.66 5.96
C SER A 389 21.09 -13.53 6.38
N LYS A 390 22.20 -13.51 5.61
CA LYS A 390 23.35 -14.40 5.85
C LYS A 390 24.34 -13.91 6.91
N LYS A 391 24.45 -12.60 7.11
CA LYS A 391 25.43 -12.05 8.05
C LYS A 391 24.89 -10.80 8.73
N LYS A 392 24.88 -10.80 10.05
CA LYS A 392 24.65 -9.58 10.83
C LYS A 392 25.93 -8.73 10.79
N SER A 393 25.88 -7.56 10.15
CA SER A 393 26.95 -6.57 10.11
C SER A 393 26.36 -5.16 10.09
N ASN A 394 27.13 -4.17 10.53
CA ASN A 394 26.71 -2.76 10.48
C ASN A 394 26.37 -2.32 9.07
N LEU A 395 27.12 -2.82 8.06
CA LEU A 395 26.88 -2.51 6.66
C LEU A 395 25.55 -3.10 6.15
N ASN A 396 25.21 -4.32 6.55
CA ASN A 396 23.93 -4.93 6.21
C ASN A 396 22.76 -4.24 6.91
N SER A 397 22.92 -3.83 8.16
CA SER A 397 21.92 -3.04 8.88
C SER A 397 21.70 -1.68 8.22
N LEU A 398 22.78 -1.01 7.77
CA LEU A 398 22.69 0.24 7.02
C LEU A 398 21.97 0.03 5.68
N LEU A 399 22.32 -1.02 4.94
CA LEU A 399 21.67 -1.37 3.68
C LEU A 399 20.18 -1.65 3.86
N GLU A 400 19.79 -2.38 4.92
CA GLU A 400 18.39 -2.64 5.25
C GLU A 400 17.63 -1.35 5.56
N VAL A 401 18.17 -0.52 6.45
CA VAL A 401 17.52 0.73 6.87
C VAL A 401 17.36 1.67 5.67
N THR A 402 18.39 1.85 4.87
CA THR A 402 18.35 2.76 3.71
C THR A 402 17.45 2.24 2.57
N ALA A 403 17.44 0.94 2.32
CA ALA A 403 16.54 0.31 1.35
C ALA A 403 15.06 0.34 1.80
N MET A 404 14.81 0.34 3.13
CA MET A 404 13.46 0.43 3.71
C MET A 404 12.96 1.88 3.87
N LEU A 405 13.79 2.89 3.69
CA LEU A 405 13.44 4.30 3.89
C LEU A 405 12.21 4.74 3.07
N PRO A 406 12.04 4.34 1.77
CA PRO A 406 10.86 4.74 1.00
C PRO A 406 9.53 4.25 1.59
N TRP A 407 9.52 3.25 2.44
CA TRP A 407 8.28 2.80 3.10
C TRP A 407 7.70 3.85 4.07
N ALA A 408 8.57 4.66 4.67
CA ALA A 408 8.16 5.76 5.53
C ALA A 408 7.81 7.05 4.76
N MET A 409 8.07 7.08 3.45
CA MET A 409 7.82 8.24 2.60
C MET A 409 6.45 8.14 1.92
N PRO A 410 5.59 9.16 2.04
CA PRO A 410 4.41 9.30 1.20
C PRO A 410 4.75 9.26 -0.31
N ALA A 411 3.86 8.72 -1.13
CA ALA A 411 4.07 8.63 -2.58
C ALA A 411 4.27 10.01 -3.24
N SER A 412 3.57 11.04 -2.76
CA SER A 412 3.76 12.43 -3.18
C SER A 412 5.16 12.97 -2.85
N THR A 413 5.73 12.56 -1.70
CA THR A 413 7.11 12.89 -1.32
C THR A 413 8.10 12.30 -2.32
N ILE A 414 7.97 11.02 -2.66
CA ILE A 414 8.85 10.36 -3.64
C ILE A 414 8.76 11.05 -5.01
N ALA A 415 7.55 11.41 -5.44
CA ALA A 415 7.37 12.11 -6.71
C ALA A 415 8.08 13.48 -6.75
N ILE A 416 7.91 14.30 -5.73
CA ILE A 416 8.58 15.62 -5.65
C ILE A 416 10.11 15.48 -5.52
N ASN A 417 10.58 14.48 -4.76
CA ASN A 417 12.00 14.16 -4.67
C ASN A 417 12.61 13.88 -6.05
N LEU A 418 11.91 13.09 -6.87
CA LEU A 418 12.34 12.78 -8.23
C LEU A 418 12.29 14.02 -9.14
N ILE A 419 11.26 14.86 -9.01
CA ILE A 419 11.14 16.10 -9.79
C ILE A 419 12.33 17.02 -9.46
N ASN A 420 12.60 17.30 -8.18
CA ASN A 420 13.68 18.19 -7.75
C ASN A 420 15.08 17.71 -8.18
N THR A 421 15.23 16.40 -8.45
CA THR A 421 16.54 15.83 -8.80
C THR A 421 16.70 15.61 -10.29
N PHE A 422 15.68 15.14 -10.97
CA PHE A 422 15.76 14.69 -12.36
C PHE A 422 15.09 15.63 -13.37
N ASN A 423 14.73 16.83 -12.90
CA ASN A 423 14.33 17.96 -13.77
C ASN A 423 15.51 18.60 -14.52
N VAL A 424 16.71 18.28 -14.11
CA VAL A 424 17.96 18.69 -14.73
C VAL A 424 18.79 17.47 -15.13
N LYS A 425 19.81 17.67 -15.98
CA LYS A 425 20.76 16.61 -16.33
C LYS A 425 21.41 16.05 -15.07
N ASN A 426 21.38 14.72 -14.91
CA ASN A 426 21.87 14.06 -13.71
C ASN A 426 22.71 12.81 -14.08
N VAL A 427 23.80 12.59 -13.34
CA VAL A 427 24.70 11.44 -13.56
C VAL A 427 23.97 10.11 -13.41
N PHE A 428 23.08 9.98 -12.42
CA PHE A 428 22.26 8.78 -12.20
C PHE A 428 21.21 8.55 -13.30
N ALA A 429 21.01 9.52 -14.19
CA ALA A 429 20.16 9.46 -15.36
C ALA A 429 20.97 9.46 -16.66
N PHE A 430 22.20 8.99 -16.64
CA PHE A 430 23.11 9.02 -17.79
C PHE A 430 23.23 10.42 -18.41
N ASN A 431 23.33 11.42 -17.55
CA ASN A 431 23.40 12.83 -17.90
C ASN A 431 22.20 13.34 -18.73
N GLN A 432 21.02 12.77 -18.49
CA GLN A 432 19.77 13.16 -19.15
C GLN A 432 18.75 13.70 -18.13
N VAL A 433 17.76 14.44 -18.64
CA VAL A 433 16.56 14.84 -17.90
C VAL A 433 15.55 13.69 -17.98
N LEU A 434 15.08 13.17 -16.83
CA LEU A 434 14.09 12.08 -16.79
C LEU A 434 12.65 12.58 -16.71
N ILE A 435 12.43 13.77 -16.16
CA ILE A 435 11.07 14.33 -16.07
C ILE A 435 10.49 14.52 -17.47
N GLY A 436 9.24 14.06 -17.65
CA GLY A 436 8.57 14.04 -18.96
C GLY A 436 8.90 12.82 -19.83
N ARG A 437 9.88 12.00 -19.46
CA ARG A 437 10.19 10.76 -20.19
C ARG A 437 9.41 9.57 -19.67
N TYR A 438 9.31 8.53 -20.49
CA TYR A 438 8.58 7.29 -20.16
C TYR A 438 9.05 6.66 -18.84
N TRP A 439 10.37 6.59 -18.62
CA TRP A 439 11.00 5.82 -17.54
C TRP A 439 10.85 6.39 -16.14
N ILE A 440 10.43 7.64 -15.98
CA ILE A 440 10.31 8.26 -14.65
C ILE A 440 9.24 7.55 -13.79
N LEU A 441 8.13 7.09 -14.39
CA LEU A 441 7.08 6.37 -13.69
C LEU A 441 7.54 4.97 -13.22
N PRO A 442 8.10 4.09 -14.08
CA PRO A 442 8.68 2.82 -13.63
C PRO A 442 9.70 3.00 -12.50
N ILE A 443 10.60 3.99 -12.59
CA ILE A 443 11.58 4.27 -11.54
C ILE A 443 10.89 4.64 -10.22
N ALA A 444 9.90 5.53 -10.25
CA ALA A 444 9.13 5.92 -9.07
C ALA A 444 8.43 4.71 -8.43
N TYR A 445 7.87 3.82 -9.24
CA TYR A 445 7.21 2.62 -8.77
C TYR A 445 8.19 1.62 -8.15
N ILE A 446 9.37 1.42 -8.77
CA ILE A 446 10.44 0.56 -8.22
C ILE A 446 10.84 1.02 -6.82
N ILE A 447 11.03 2.33 -6.60
CA ILE A 447 11.38 2.90 -5.31
C ILE A 447 10.36 2.50 -4.22
N THR A 448 9.07 2.54 -4.54
CA THR A 448 8.01 2.20 -3.57
C THR A 448 7.83 0.72 -3.32
N ILE A 449 8.14 -0.12 -4.32
CA ILE A 449 7.91 -1.57 -4.27
C ILE A 449 9.08 -2.33 -3.66
N VAL A 450 10.31 -1.85 -3.83
CA VAL A 450 11.51 -2.51 -3.29
C VAL A 450 11.42 -2.79 -1.79
N PRO A 451 11.00 -1.85 -0.91
CA PRO A 451 10.85 -2.14 0.52
C PRO A 451 9.84 -3.25 0.82
N LEU A 452 8.71 -3.28 0.10
CA LEU A 452 7.68 -4.30 0.26
C LEU A 452 8.22 -5.69 -0.09
N MET A 453 8.89 -5.81 -1.24
CA MET A 453 9.46 -7.08 -1.70
C MET A 453 10.65 -7.50 -0.85
N LEU A 454 11.48 -6.56 -0.43
CA LEU A 454 12.59 -6.82 0.48
C LEU A 454 12.09 -7.43 1.80
N ARG A 455 11.02 -6.87 2.38
CA ARG A 455 10.44 -7.39 3.63
C ARG A 455 9.89 -8.81 3.48
N THR A 456 9.15 -9.09 2.40
CA THR A 456 8.63 -10.44 2.15
C THR A 456 9.74 -11.46 1.92
N ASN A 457 10.78 -11.09 1.17
CA ASN A 457 11.94 -11.94 0.93
C ASN A 457 12.74 -12.21 2.21
N LEU A 458 12.96 -11.19 3.06
CA LEU A 458 13.64 -11.36 4.35
C LEU A 458 12.89 -12.32 5.28
N ILE A 459 11.57 -12.18 5.37
CA ILE A 459 10.75 -13.10 6.21
C ILE A 459 10.89 -14.54 5.72
N ALA A 460 10.91 -14.77 4.41
CA ALA A 460 11.08 -16.11 3.84
C ALA A 460 12.49 -16.66 4.12
N LEU A 461 13.52 -15.84 3.95
CA LEU A 461 14.92 -16.24 4.19
C LEU A 461 15.23 -16.48 5.66
N TYR A 462 14.60 -15.74 6.60
CA TYR A 462 14.76 -16.01 8.03
C TYR A 462 14.08 -17.30 8.49
N LYS A 463 13.06 -17.77 7.75
CA LYS A 463 12.42 -19.07 7.98
C LYS A 463 13.09 -20.23 7.26
N PHE A 464 14.01 -19.92 6.36
CA PHE A 464 14.70 -20.92 5.54
C PHE A 464 15.67 -21.75 6.40
N ASN A 465 15.63 -23.10 6.24
CA ASN A 465 16.58 -23.98 6.92
C ASN A 465 17.97 -23.93 6.24
N ASN A 466 18.95 -23.37 6.93
CA ASN A 466 20.32 -23.25 6.41
C ASN A 466 21.03 -24.60 6.21
N ASP A 467 20.62 -25.68 6.89
CA ASP A 467 21.19 -27.02 6.74
C ASP A 467 21.13 -27.52 5.29
N LEU A 468 20.09 -27.10 4.54
CA LEU A 468 19.95 -27.43 3.12
C LEU A 468 21.05 -26.80 2.25
N GLU A 469 21.48 -25.58 2.56
CA GLU A 469 22.60 -24.95 1.87
C GLU A 469 23.93 -25.62 2.24
N ASP A 470 24.09 -25.99 3.50
CA ASP A 470 25.32 -26.61 3.98
C ASP A 470 25.45 -28.05 3.44
N ALA A 471 24.35 -28.80 3.35
CA ALA A 471 24.32 -30.08 2.65
C ALA A 471 24.70 -29.95 1.15
N SER A 472 24.17 -28.92 0.48
CA SER A 472 24.53 -28.65 -0.93
C SER A 472 26.03 -28.34 -1.11
N LYS A 473 26.60 -27.55 -0.21
CA LYS A 473 28.02 -27.22 -0.20
C LYS A 473 28.89 -28.46 0.06
N SER A 474 28.44 -29.32 0.98
CA SER A 474 29.10 -30.60 1.30
C SER A 474 29.15 -31.54 0.09
N LEU A 475 28.12 -31.46 -0.77
CA LEU A 475 28.08 -32.17 -2.06
C LEU A 475 28.86 -31.46 -3.19
N GLY A 476 29.68 -30.44 -2.87
CA GLY A 476 30.51 -29.72 -3.82
C GLY A 476 29.84 -28.62 -4.63
N ALA A 477 28.59 -28.24 -4.31
CA ALA A 477 27.94 -27.16 -5.04
C ALA A 477 28.49 -25.79 -4.62
N GLY A 478 28.83 -24.96 -5.61
CA GLY A 478 29.23 -23.57 -5.37
C GLY A 478 28.05 -22.72 -4.90
N SER A 479 28.32 -21.59 -4.21
CA SER A 479 27.31 -20.71 -3.60
C SER A 479 26.24 -20.20 -4.59
N ILE A 480 26.63 -19.88 -5.83
CA ILE A 480 25.68 -19.42 -6.87
C ILE A 480 24.75 -20.57 -7.27
N ARG A 481 25.27 -21.78 -7.45
CA ARG A 481 24.47 -22.98 -7.78
C ARG A 481 23.50 -23.31 -6.65
N THR A 482 23.95 -23.26 -5.39
CA THR A 482 23.12 -23.45 -4.19
C THR A 482 22.02 -22.40 -4.13
N PHE A 483 22.33 -21.12 -4.37
CA PHE A 483 21.35 -20.04 -4.37
C PHE A 483 20.23 -20.29 -5.40
N PHE A 484 20.57 -20.51 -6.67
CA PHE A 484 19.58 -20.67 -7.73
C PHE A 484 18.86 -22.03 -7.73
N LYS A 485 19.52 -23.11 -7.28
CA LYS A 485 18.95 -24.46 -7.33
C LYS A 485 18.24 -24.90 -6.04
N ILE A 486 18.55 -24.26 -4.90
CA ILE A 486 18.00 -24.65 -3.58
C ILE A 486 17.29 -23.46 -2.92
N THR A 487 18.00 -22.37 -2.66
CA THR A 487 17.45 -21.26 -1.87
C THR A 487 16.29 -20.60 -2.61
N VAL A 488 16.48 -20.16 -3.85
CA VAL A 488 15.46 -19.46 -4.64
C VAL A 488 14.21 -20.32 -4.86
N PRO A 489 14.27 -21.59 -5.28
CA PRO A 489 13.06 -22.41 -5.45
C PRO A 489 12.25 -22.57 -4.17
N ILE A 490 12.89 -22.73 -3.03
CA ILE A 490 12.21 -22.92 -1.74
C ILE A 490 11.51 -21.63 -1.28
N ILE A 491 12.12 -20.46 -1.49
CA ILE A 491 11.51 -19.18 -1.12
C ILE A 491 10.61 -18.59 -2.21
N MET A 492 10.57 -19.22 -3.40
CA MET A 492 9.82 -18.74 -4.56
C MET A 492 8.33 -18.44 -4.26
N PRO A 493 7.60 -19.22 -3.44
CA PRO A 493 6.23 -18.88 -3.06
C PRO A 493 6.11 -17.50 -2.40
N ALA A 494 7.06 -17.12 -1.55
CA ALA A 494 7.07 -15.79 -0.91
C ALA A 494 7.45 -14.68 -1.90
N VAL A 495 8.43 -14.94 -2.77
CA VAL A 495 8.81 -14.01 -3.85
C VAL A 495 7.62 -13.73 -4.77
N ILE A 496 6.90 -14.77 -5.19
CA ILE A 496 5.71 -14.68 -6.03
C ILE A 496 4.59 -13.90 -5.31
N SER A 497 4.36 -14.19 -4.03
CA SER A 497 3.37 -13.46 -3.23
C SER A 497 3.69 -11.95 -3.15
N GLY A 498 4.95 -11.61 -2.85
CA GLY A 498 5.42 -10.23 -2.86
C GLY A 498 5.28 -9.55 -4.23
N ALA A 499 5.64 -10.26 -5.30
CA ALA A 499 5.52 -9.81 -6.68
C ALA A 499 4.06 -9.54 -7.08
N SER A 500 3.11 -10.40 -6.65
CA SER A 500 1.68 -10.22 -6.92
C SER A 500 1.14 -8.95 -6.28
N VAL A 501 1.47 -8.71 -5.00
CA VAL A 501 1.06 -7.48 -4.30
C VAL A 501 1.70 -6.25 -4.93
N ALA A 502 2.97 -6.35 -5.33
CA ALA A 502 3.69 -5.29 -6.04
C ALA A 502 3.01 -4.93 -7.37
N PHE A 503 2.62 -5.93 -8.15
CA PHE A 503 1.92 -5.74 -9.43
C PHE A 503 0.59 -5.00 -9.25
N ILE A 504 -0.25 -5.43 -8.30
CA ILE A 504 -1.54 -4.79 -8.01
C ILE A 504 -1.34 -3.32 -7.62
N ARG A 505 -0.37 -3.04 -6.75
CA ARG A 505 -0.09 -1.67 -6.30
C ARG A 505 0.38 -0.77 -7.43
N THR A 506 1.26 -1.26 -8.31
CA THR A 506 1.78 -0.46 -9.43
C THR A 506 0.76 -0.25 -10.53
N LEU A 507 -0.06 -1.26 -10.84
CA LEU A 507 -1.09 -1.15 -11.87
C LEU A 507 -2.13 -0.07 -11.52
N GLY A 508 -2.46 0.09 -10.24
CA GLY A 508 -3.43 1.06 -9.74
C GLY A 508 -2.83 2.33 -9.12
N GLU A 509 -1.51 2.55 -9.29
CA GLU A 509 -0.85 3.70 -8.70
C GLU A 509 -1.35 5.00 -9.33
N TYR A 510 -1.87 5.91 -8.49
CA TYR A 510 -2.44 7.19 -8.93
C TYR A 510 -1.64 8.41 -8.45
N THR A 511 -1.11 8.38 -7.23
CA THR A 511 -0.50 9.55 -6.60
C THR A 511 0.77 10.02 -7.31
N MET A 512 1.72 9.12 -7.52
CA MET A 512 2.96 9.43 -8.26
C MET A 512 2.64 9.65 -9.74
N SER A 513 1.69 8.89 -10.28
CA SER A 513 1.19 9.07 -11.62
C SER A 513 0.70 10.49 -11.86
N ALA A 514 -0.15 11.04 -11.00
CA ALA A 514 -0.69 12.39 -11.11
C ALA A 514 0.39 13.49 -11.05
N LEU A 515 1.48 13.22 -10.33
CA LEU A 515 2.60 14.16 -10.19
C LEU A 515 3.65 14.05 -11.31
N LEU A 516 3.84 12.86 -11.91
CA LEU A 516 4.98 12.57 -12.78
C LEU A 516 4.60 12.27 -14.24
N TYR A 517 3.31 12.02 -14.53
CA TYR A 517 2.94 11.63 -15.88
C TYR A 517 3.16 12.75 -16.90
N GLY A 518 3.43 12.36 -18.12
CA GLY A 518 3.51 13.20 -19.29
C GLY A 518 2.66 12.64 -20.43
N VAL A 519 2.77 13.23 -21.60
CA VAL A 519 1.95 12.88 -22.78
C VAL A 519 2.20 11.43 -23.22
N SER A 520 3.47 10.99 -23.23
CA SER A 520 3.87 9.67 -23.76
C SER A 520 3.66 8.50 -22.79
N ASN A 521 3.57 8.78 -21.49
CA ASN A 521 3.56 7.75 -20.45
C ASN A 521 2.29 7.75 -19.59
N ARG A 522 1.18 8.32 -20.10
CA ARG A 522 -0.08 8.38 -19.36
C ARG A 522 -0.53 7.00 -18.88
N PRO A 523 -0.62 6.76 -17.57
CA PRO A 523 -1.04 5.47 -17.03
C PRO A 523 -2.57 5.34 -16.94
N LEU A 524 -3.02 4.13 -16.68
CA LEU A 524 -4.42 3.75 -16.59
C LEU A 524 -5.19 4.55 -15.52
N SER A 525 -4.61 4.73 -14.35
CA SER A 525 -5.22 5.47 -13.25
C SER A 525 -5.56 6.93 -13.62
N ILE A 526 -4.69 7.58 -14.39
CA ILE A 526 -4.94 8.92 -14.93
C ILE A 526 -6.03 8.90 -16.01
N ALA A 527 -6.00 7.90 -16.91
CA ALA A 527 -7.03 7.78 -17.94
C ALA A 527 -8.42 7.57 -17.36
N MET A 528 -8.54 6.81 -16.26
CA MET A 528 -9.80 6.59 -15.55
C MET A 528 -10.36 7.90 -14.95
N VAL A 529 -9.50 8.68 -14.29
CA VAL A 529 -9.92 9.96 -13.69
C VAL A 529 -10.31 10.96 -14.80
N ASN A 530 -9.56 11.01 -15.90
CA ASN A 530 -9.90 11.87 -17.03
C ASN A 530 -11.25 11.48 -17.65
N ALA A 531 -11.49 10.17 -17.88
CA ALA A 531 -12.78 9.70 -18.40
C ALA A 531 -13.94 10.07 -17.45
N MET A 532 -13.72 9.99 -16.13
CA MET A 532 -14.72 10.45 -15.16
C MET A 532 -14.96 11.96 -15.24
N GLN A 533 -13.90 12.77 -15.40
CA GLN A 533 -14.01 14.23 -15.54
C GLN A 533 -14.69 14.64 -16.86
N GLU A 534 -14.53 13.83 -17.91
CA GLU A 534 -15.20 13.96 -19.21
C GLU A 534 -16.63 13.38 -19.19
N PHE A 535 -17.15 12.98 -18.01
CA PHE A 535 -18.47 12.33 -17.83
C PHE A 535 -18.64 11.00 -18.61
N ASP A 536 -17.59 10.38 -19.12
CA ASP A 536 -17.62 9.03 -19.69
C ASP A 536 -17.44 7.97 -18.58
N ILE A 537 -18.48 7.89 -17.72
CA ILE A 537 -18.50 7.01 -16.53
C ILE A 537 -18.32 5.55 -16.96
N GLY A 538 -19.00 5.14 -18.03
CA GLY A 538 -18.94 3.77 -18.53
C GLY A 538 -17.51 3.36 -18.92
N LEU A 539 -16.78 4.22 -19.60
CA LEU A 539 -15.39 3.97 -19.96
C LEU A 539 -14.48 3.92 -18.71
N SER A 540 -14.66 4.85 -17.77
CA SER A 540 -13.91 4.84 -16.51
C SER A 540 -14.10 3.53 -15.74
N MET A 541 -15.35 3.04 -15.65
CA MET A 541 -15.66 1.78 -14.98
C MET A 541 -15.19 0.56 -15.76
N ALA A 542 -15.21 0.58 -17.10
CA ALA A 542 -14.68 -0.50 -17.93
C ALA A 542 -13.17 -0.68 -17.72
N TYR A 543 -12.41 0.41 -17.61
CA TYR A 543 -11.01 0.35 -17.18
C TYR A 543 -10.88 -0.31 -15.80
N GLY A 544 -11.78 0.03 -14.87
CA GLY A 544 -11.82 -0.55 -13.52
C GLY A 544 -12.05 -2.06 -13.53
N VAL A 545 -13.04 -2.54 -14.28
CA VAL A 545 -13.35 -3.98 -14.41
C VAL A 545 -12.15 -4.75 -14.96
N ILE A 546 -11.55 -4.29 -16.05
CA ILE A 546 -10.39 -4.97 -16.64
C ILE A 546 -9.23 -4.99 -15.66
N THR A 547 -8.99 -3.90 -14.93
CA THR A 547 -7.95 -3.85 -13.90
C THR A 547 -8.20 -4.87 -12.80
N ILE A 548 -9.43 -4.97 -12.27
CA ILE A 548 -9.80 -5.95 -11.24
C ILE A 548 -9.62 -7.38 -11.78
N LEU A 549 -10.06 -7.65 -12.99
CA LEU A 549 -9.91 -8.97 -13.62
C LEU A 549 -8.44 -9.37 -13.75
N ILE A 550 -7.57 -8.45 -14.20
CA ILE A 550 -6.12 -8.72 -14.31
C ILE A 550 -5.50 -8.94 -12.93
N CYS A 551 -5.79 -8.07 -11.96
CA CYS A 551 -5.28 -8.23 -10.59
C CYS A 551 -5.69 -9.57 -9.99
N THR A 552 -6.97 -9.96 -10.15
CA THR A 552 -7.49 -11.24 -9.66
C THR A 552 -6.85 -12.42 -10.38
N THR A 553 -6.73 -12.35 -11.71
CA THR A 553 -6.12 -13.42 -12.51
C THR A 553 -4.64 -13.60 -12.16
N VAL A 554 -3.87 -12.51 -12.09
CA VAL A 554 -2.45 -12.55 -11.71
C VAL A 554 -2.30 -13.15 -10.30
N THR A 555 -3.12 -12.71 -9.34
CA THR A 555 -3.07 -13.23 -7.96
C THR A 555 -3.40 -14.71 -7.90
N THR A 556 -4.44 -15.15 -8.60
CA THR A 556 -4.86 -16.57 -8.58
C THR A 556 -3.86 -17.48 -9.30
N LEU A 557 -3.33 -17.07 -10.45
CA LEU A 557 -2.35 -17.84 -11.20
C LEU A 557 -1.02 -17.98 -10.46
N LEU A 558 -0.55 -16.88 -9.86
CA LEU A 558 0.71 -16.86 -9.14
C LEU A 558 0.60 -17.62 -7.81
N ASN A 559 -0.51 -17.50 -7.09
CA ASN A 559 -0.70 -18.22 -5.82
C ASN A 559 -1.01 -19.71 -5.99
N ARG A 560 -1.55 -20.15 -7.14
CA ARG A 560 -1.69 -21.61 -7.43
C ARG A 560 -0.36 -22.35 -7.49
N LYS A 561 0.73 -21.68 -7.85
CA LYS A 561 2.09 -22.26 -7.86
C LYS A 561 2.78 -22.19 -6.49
N SER A 562 2.18 -21.53 -5.51
CA SER A 562 2.70 -21.39 -4.14
C SER A 562 2.04 -22.33 -3.12
N LEU A 563 0.96 -23.03 -3.52
CA LEU A 563 0.30 -24.12 -2.80
C LEU A 563 0.80 -25.47 -3.33
#